data_5865a7d8a849a4cc9e102b1d90a1e684
#
_entry.id   5865a7d8a849a4cc9e102b1d90a1e684
#
_cell.length_a   1.000
_cell.length_b   1.000
_cell.length_c   1.000
_cell.angle_alpha   90.00
_cell.angle_beta   90.00
_cell.angle_gamma   90.00
#
_symmetry.space_group_name_H-M   'P 1'
#
loop_
_entity.id
_entity.type
_entity.pdbx_description
1 polymer ?
#
loop_
_entity_poly.entity_id
_entity_poly.type
_entity_poly.pdbx_seq_one_letter_code
_entity_poly.pdbx_strand_id
1 'polypeptide(L)'
;MNTQVTTKFKILISANEVFEAIVDAEKIGNYWFSSSSERWEQGKKITLRYDEYEAEGVIKVVEIVEGKKIVYSWGEEHGEVTTVTILLKELNQSTTIIEITESGFKEDDPDLVAKLLGQKEGWVYMLSCLKAYLENGVNNLRASLIH
;
A
#
# COMPACT_ATOMS: atom_id res chain seq x y z
N MET A 1 -3.36 -13.30 -20.21
CA MET A 1 -4.15 -12.59 -19.17
C MET A 1 -3.22 -11.77 -18.30
N ASN A 2 -3.66 -10.56 -17.95
CA ASN A 2 -2.87 -9.71 -17.06
C ASN A 2 -2.97 -10.24 -15.62
N THR A 3 -1.83 -10.57 -15.00
CA THR A 3 -1.76 -11.11 -13.65
C THR A 3 -1.31 -10.08 -12.62
N GLN A 4 -1.51 -8.82 -12.94
CA GLN A 4 -1.19 -7.72 -12.04
C GLN A 4 -2.30 -6.67 -12.04
N VAL A 5 -2.36 -5.87 -10.98
CA VAL A 5 -3.26 -4.72 -10.91
C VAL A 5 -2.42 -3.47 -10.68
N THR A 6 -2.82 -2.38 -11.32
CA THR A 6 -2.17 -1.08 -11.18
C THR A 6 -3.22 -0.02 -10.87
N THR A 7 -2.93 0.82 -9.90
CA THR A 7 -3.80 1.91 -9.49
C THR A 7 -2.97 3.18 -9.35
N LYS A 8 -3.46 4.28 -9.92
CA LYS A 8 -2.77 5.58 -9.87
C LYS A 8 -3.68 6.63 -9.27
N PHE A 9 -3.12 7.48 -8.43
CA PHE A 9 -3.83 8.62 -7.83
C PHE A 9 -2.96 9.87 -7.92
N LYS A 10 -3.63 11.01 -8.03
CA LYS A 10 -2.98 12.31 -7.85
C LYS A 10 -3.22 12.77 -6.42
N ILE A 11 -2.15 13.07 -5.70
CA ILE A 11 -2.21 13.59 -4.33
C ILE A 11 -1.58 14.98 -4.34
N LEU A 12 -2.29 15.95 -3.78
CA LEU A 12 -1.86 17.36 -3.79
C LEU A 12 -0.94 17.65 -2.60
N ILE A 13 0.13 16.84 -2.49
CA ILE A 13 1.11 16.86 -1.42
C ILE A 13 2.46 16.50 -2.05
N SER A 14 3.57 16.95 -1.45
CA SER A 14 4.92 16.65 -1.95
C SER A 14 5.22 15.15 -1.90
N ALA A 15 6.07 14.69 -2.81
CA ALA A 15 6.46 13.27 -2.87
C ALA A 15 7.10 12.80 -1.57
N ASN A 16 7.90 13.64 -0.92
CA ASN A 16 8.53 13.27 0.34
C ASN A 16 7.50 13.05 1.46
N GLU A 17 6.49 13.88 1.54
CA GLU A 17 5.43 13.71 2.56
C GLU A 17 4.57 12.49 2.27
N VAL A 18 4.30 12.18 1.00
CA VAL A 18 3.59 10.96 0.63
C VAL A 18 4.42 9.74 1.01
N PHE A 19 5.73 9.78 0.71
CA PHE A 19 6.66 8.72 1.06
C PHE A 19 6.69 8.48 2.57
N GLU A 20 6.84 9.54 3.37
CA GLU A 20 6.91 9.43 4.82
C GLU A 20 5.60 8.88 5.41
N ALA A 21 4.45 9.21 4.83
CA ALA A 21 3.17 8.67 5.28
C ALA A 21 3.13 7.14 5.19
N ILE A 22 3.88 6.56 4.26
CA ILE A 22 3.91 5.11 4.06
C ILE A 22 4.94 4.44 4.97
N VAL A 23 6.16 4.99 5.03
CA VAL A 23 7.26 4.31 5.73
C VAL A 23 7.32 4.62 7.22
N ASP A 24 6.70 5.71 7.67
CA ASP A 24 6.70 6.08 9.07
C ASP A 24 5.65 5.27 9.84
N ALA A 25 6.12 4.45 10.79
CA ALA A 25 5.26 3.56 11.56
C ALA A 25 4.17 4.30 12.36
N GLU A 26 4.39 5.57 12.68
CA GLU A 26 3.42 6.38 13.43
C GLU A 26 2.30 6.95 12.55
N LYS A 27 2.47 6.94 11.23
CA LYS A 27 1.52 7.57 10.31
C LYS A 27 0.53 6.60 9.66
N ILE A 28 0.94 5.35 9.48
CA ILE A 28 0.16 4.36 8.71
C ILE A 28 -1.24 4.13 9.28
N GLY A 29 -1.39 4.21 10.60
CA GLY A 29 -2.67 3.99 11.29
C GLY A 29 -3.74 5.04 10.99
N ASN A 30 -3.38 6.11 10.31
CA ASN A 30 -4.33 7.17 9.95
C ASN A 30 -5.12 6.86 8.68
N TYR A 31 -4.65 5.90 7.88
CA TYR A 31 -5.30 5.68 6.57
C TYR A 31 -5.23 4.23 6.05
N TRP A 32 -4.44 3.37 6.65
CA TRP A 32 -4.22 2.02 6.12
C TRP A 32 -4.29 0.95 7.22
N PHE A 33 -3.20 0.24 7.52
CA PHE A 33 -3.16 -0.72 8.61
C PHE A 33 -3.27 0.00 9.96
N SER A 34 -3.73 -0.71 10.97
CA SER A 34 -3.81 -0.14 12.33
C SER A 34 -2.45 0.25 12.86
N SER A 35 -1.42 -0.57 12.58
CA SER A 35 -0.06 -0.33 13.07
C SER A 35 0.97 -1.03 12.21
N SER A 36 2.19 -0.51 12.29
CA SER A 36 3.40 -1.10 11.71
C SER A 36 4.39 -1.30 12.84
N SER A 37 5.08 -2.43 12.85
CA SER A 37 6.03 -2.76 13.93
C SER A 37 7.19 -1.78 14.02
N GLU A 38 7.61 -1.22 12.89
CA GLU A 38 8.70 -0.25 12.83
C GLU A 38 8.68 0.47 11.49
N ARG A 39 9.58 1.44 11.33
CA ARG A 39 9.76 2.15 10.07
C ARG A 39 10.16 1.18 8.96
N TRP A 40 9.60 1.37 7.78
CA TRP A 40 9.94 0.55 6.62
C TRP A 40 11.33 0.93 6.09
N GLU A 41 12.25 -0.01 6.16
CA GLU A 41 13.61 0.16 5.65
C GLU A 41 13.99 -1.06 4.81
N GLN A 42 14.82 -0.84 3.80
CA GLN A 42 15.23 -1.89 2.88
C GLN A 42 15.85 -3.07 3.63
N GLY A 43 15.40 -4.27 3.30
CA GLY A 43 15.88 -5.51 3.91
C GLY A 43 15.14 -5.94 5.16
N LYS A 44 14.27 -5.10 5.72
CA LYS A 44 13.55 -5.42 6.97
C LYS A 44 12.27 -6.18 6.73
N LYS A 45 11.90 -7.00 7.70
CA LYS A 45 10.59 -7.60 7.80
C LYS A 45 9.75 -6.74 8.73
N ILE A 46 8.57 -6.37 8.27
CA ILE A 46 7.67 -5.48 9.01
C ILE A 46 6.38 -6.22 9.29
N THR A 47 5.92 -6.17 10.54
CA THR A 47 4.63 -6.73 10.92
C THR A 47 3.58 -5.63 10.83
N LEU A 48 2.53 -5.89 10.05
CA LEU A 48 1.40 -4.98 9.87
C LEU A 48 0.16 -5.61 10.51
N ARG A 49 -0.60 -4.82 11.26
CA ARG A 49 -1.80 -5.29 11.96
C ARG A 49 -3.03 -4.57 11.47
N TYR A 50 -4.12 -5.33 11.37
CA TYR A 50 -5.47 -4.81 11.15
C TYR A 50 -6.30 -5.20 12.36
N ASP A 51 -6.35 -4.34 13.37
CA ASP A 51 -7.02 -4.64 14.62
C ASP A 51 -8.53 -4.88 14.43
N GLU A 52 -9.14 -4.15 13.49
CA GLU A 52 -10.57 -4.28 13.17
C GLU A 52 -10.94 -5.68 12.66
N TYR A 53 -10.01 -6.39 12.07
CA TYR A 53 -10.22 -7.73 11.53
C TYR A 53 -9.48 -8.80 12.31
N GLU A 54 -8.86 -8.42 13.42
CA GLU A 54 -7.99 -9.31 14.22
C GLU A 54 -6.96 -10.02 13.34
N ALA A 55 -6.43 -9.28 12.36
CA ALA A 55 -5.51 -9.81 11.37
C ALA A 55 -4.12 -9.22 11.53
N GLU A 56 -3.11 -10.02 11.17
CA GLU A 56 -1.72 -9.63 11.21
C GLU A 56 -1.01 -10.26 10.02
N GLY A 57 -0.09 -9.54 9.41
CA GLY A 57 0.70 -10.06 8.31
C GLY A 57 2.11 -9.46 8.32
N VAL A 58 3.03 -10.18 7.71
CA VAL A 58 4.43 -9.74 7.60
C VAL A 58 4.75 -9.42 6.15
N ILE A 59 5.35 -8.27 5.93
CA ILE A 59 5.91 -7.92 4.63
C ILE A 59 7.43 -7.92 4.73
N LYS A 60 8.09 -8.12 3.58
CA LYS A 60 9.53 -7.93 3.47
C LYS A 60 9.78 -6.74 2.56
N VAL A 61 10.46 -5.72 3.07
CA VAL A 61 10.81 -4.53 2.30
C VAL A 61 12.01 -4.88 1.43
N VAL A 62 11.80 -4.92 0.12
CA VAL A 62 12.80 -5.37 -0.85
C VAL A 62 13.69 -4.22 -1.30
N GLU A 63 13.07 -3.06 -1.57
CA GLU A 63 13.82 -1.91 -2.08
C GLU A 63 13.17 -0.61 -1.60
N ILE A 64 14.01 0.34 -1.19
CA ILE A 64 13.60 1.70 -0.87
C ILE A 64 14.47 2.67 -1.66
N VAL A 65 13.83 3.57 -2.40
CA VAL A 65 14.48 4.76 -2.97
C VAL A 65 13.72 5.93 -2.36
N GLU A 66 14.38 6.64 -1.46
CA GLU A 66 13.75 7.69 -0.65
C GLU A 66 12.99 8.70 -1.50
N GLY A 67 11.73 8.91 -1.17
CA GLY A 67 10.85 9.85 -1.87
C GLY A 67 10.40 9.41 -3.26
N LYS A 68 10.79 8.22 -3.73
CA LYS A 68 10.55 7.79 -5.11
C LYS A 68 9.95 6.40 -5.27
N LYS A 69 10.38 5.43 -4.44
CA LYS A 69 10.01 4.04 -4.71
C LYS A 69 10.04 3.19 -3.45
N ILE A 70 9.04 2.33 -3.31
CA ILE A 70 8.97 1.32 -2.27
C ILE A 70 8.57 0.01 -2.93
N VAL A 71 9.35 -1.06 -2.70
CA VAL A 71 9.01 -2.41 -3.18
C VAL A 71 8.99 -3.33 -1.98
N TYR A 72 7.91 -4.09 -1.84
CA TYR A 72 7.83 -5.11 -0.79
C TYR A 72 7.13 -6.36 -1.28
N SER A 73 7.42 -7.49 -0.64
CA SER A 73 6.72 -8.74 -0.89
C SER A 73 5.74 -9.02 0.25
N TRP A 74 4.62 -9.63 -0.09
CA TRP A 74 3.52 -9.91 0.82
C TRP A 74 3.00 -11.32 0.59
N GLY A 75 2.56 -11.98 1.65
CA GLY A 75 1.91 -13.28 1.53
C GLY A 75 2.80 -14.48 1.72
N GLU A 76 4.08 -14.29 2.07
CA GLU A 76 5.03 -15.38 2.29
C GLU A 76 4.49 -16.43 3.28
N GLU A 77 3.78 -15.99 4.31
CA GLU A 77 3.19 -16.85 5.33
C GLU A 77 2.02 -17.68 4.81
N HIS A 78 1.41 -17.26 3.71
CA HIS A 78 0.21 -17.89 3.15
C HIS A 78 0.51 -18.72 1.90
N GLY A 79 1.78 -18.78 1.49
CA GLY A 79 2.19 -19.54 0.31
C GLY A 79 1.91 -18.87 -1.03
N GLU A 80 1.25 -17.73 -1.03
CA GLU A 80 0.97 -16.94 -2.25
C GLU A 80 1.66 -15.58 -2.12
N VAL A 81 2.86 -15.48 -2.67
CA VAL A 81 3.65 -14.26 -2.56
C VAL A 81 3.35 -13.34 -3.73
N THR A 82 2.95 -12.11 -3.41
CA THR A 82 2.85 -11.04 -4.40
C THR A 82 3.91 -9.99 -4.10
N THR A 83 4.25 -9.22 -5.13
CA THR A 83 5.17 -8.09 -5.01
C THR A 83 4.40 -6.81 -5.25
N VAL A 84 4.55 -5.86 -4.35
CA VAL A 84 3.93 -4.55 -4.46
C VAL A 84 5.02 -3.53 -4.74
N THR A 85 4.83 -2.75 -5.81
CA THR A 85 5.72 -1.66 -6.18
C THR A 85 4.95 -0.35 -6.09
N ILE A 86 5.45 0.56 -5.27
CA ILE A 86 4.88 1.90 -5.11
C ILE A 86 5.85 2.89 -5.72
N LEU A 87 5.40 3.60 -6.75
CA LEU A 87 6.21 4.64 -7.41
C LEU A 87 5.61 6.00 -7.14
N LEU A 88 6.46 6.95 -6.80
CA LEU A 88 6.07 8.34 -6.57
C LEU A 88 6.71 9.20 -7.66
N LYS A 89 5.87 9.87 -8.44
CA LYS A 89 6.33 10.80 -9.46
C LYS A 89 5.94 12.22 -9.04
N GLU A 90 6.94 13.00 -8.68
CA GLU A 90 6.72 14.39 -8.29
C GLU A 90 6.47 15.23 -9.54
N LEU A 91 5.29 15.86 -9.63
CA LEU A 91 4.98 16.79 -10.72
C LEU A 91 5.47 18.19 -10.39
N ASN A 92 5.40 18.55 -9.10
CA ASN A 92 5.93 19.79 -8.54
C ASN A 92 6.03 19.61 -7.02
N GLN A 93 6.43 20.65 -6.29
CA GLN A 93 6.66 20.56 -4.84
C GLN A 93 5.41 20.23 -4.01
N SER A 94 4.23 20.31 -4.61
CA SER A 94 2.97 20.10 -3.90
C SER A 94 2.02 19.12 -4.61
N THR A 95 2.51 18.38 -5.60
CA THR A 95 1.67 17.45 -6.35
C THR A 95 2.47 16.21 -6.72
N THR A 96 1.93 15.04 -6.39
CA THR A 96 2.57 13.75 -6.64
C THR A 96 1.59 12.80 -7.30
N ILE A 97 2.06 12.04 -8.28
CA ILE A 97 1.33 10.88 -8.79
C ILE A 97 1.88 9.66 -8.06
N ILE A 98 1.02 8.92 -7.38
CA ILE A 98 1.37 7.65 -6.79
C ILE A 98 0.83 6.52 -7.65
N GLU A 99 1.68 5.56 -7.98
CA GLU A 99 1.32 4.39 -8.75
C GLU A 99 1.63 3.14 -7.95
N ILE A 100 0.63 2.30 -7.72
CA ILE A 100 0.79 1.05 -7.01
C ILE A 100 0.51 -0.08 -7.97
N THR A 101 1.47 -1.01 -8.11
CA THR A 101 1.31 -2.22 -8.90
C THR A 101 1.53 -3.42 -8.00
N GLU A 102 0.58 -4.33 -7.97
CA GLU A 102 0.73 -5.61 -7.30
C GLU A 102 0.77 -6.71 -8.36
N SER A 103 1.84 -7.51 -8.35
CA SER A 103 2.10 -8.55 -9.34
C SER A 103 2.43 -9.88 -8.65
N GLY A 104 2.49 -10.95 -9.44
CA GLY A 104 2.83 -12.27 -8.93
C GLY A 104 1.62 -13.17 -8.71
N PHE A 105 0.44 -12.76 -9.13
CA PHE A 105 -0.75 -13.63 -9.08
C PHE A 105 -0.57 -14.77 -10.07
N LYS A 106 -1.01 -15.97 -9.67
CA LYS A 106 -0.87 -17.15 -10.52
C LYS A 106 -1.91 -17.15 -11.62
N GLU A 107 -1.45 -17.24 -12.86
CA GLU A 107 -2.30 -17.20 -14.04
C GLU A 107 -3.30 -18.36 -14.09
N ASP A 108 -2.93 -19.52 -13.52
CA ASP A 108 -3.77 -20.72 -13.50
C ASP A 108 -4.69 -20.82 -12.26
N ASP A 109 -4.70 -19.81 -11.40
CA ASP A 109 -5.56 -19.79 -10.22
C ASP A 109 -7.02 -19.67 -10.67
N PRO A 110 -7.91 -20.60 -10.25
CA PRO A 110 -9.33 -20.54 -10.62
C PRO A 110 -10.03 -19.31 -10.05
N ASP A 111 -9.47 -18.69 -8.98
CA ASP A 111 -10.04 -17.51 -8.36
C ASP A 111 -9.32 -16.22 -8.77
N LEU A 112 -8.52 -16.27 -9.84
CA LEU A 112 -7.68 -15.15 -10.25
C LEU A 112 -8.46 -13.85 -10.43
N VAL A 113 -9.59 -13.88 -11.15
CA VAL A 113 -10.37 -12.67 -11.41
C VAL A 113 -10.89 -12.07 -10.09
N ALA A 114 -11.41 -12.90 -9.20
CA ALA A 114 -11.90 -12.44 -7.91
C ALA A 114 -10.78 -11.81 -7.07
N LYS A 115 -9.59 -12.41 -7.09
CA LYS A 115 -8.42 -11.88 -6.38
C LYS A 115 -7.99 -10.54 -6.96
N LEU A 116 -7.91 -10.41 -8.27
CA LEU A 116 -7.52 -9.16 -8.92
C LEU A 116 -8.53 -8.04 -8.64
N LEU A 117 -9.84 -8.35 -8.69
CA LEU A 117 -10.87 -7.38 -8.37
C LEU A 117 -10.81 -6.93 -6.92
N GLY A 118 -10.63 -7.88 -6.00
CA GLY A 118 -10.51 -7.57 -4.57
C GLY A 118 -9.31 -6.69 -4.26
N GLN A 119 -8.17 -6.98 -4.87
CA GLN A 119 -6.96 -6.17 -4.68
C GLN A 119 -7.10 -4.79 -5.32
N LYS A 120 -7.72 -4.71 -6.50
CA LYS A 120 -7.99 -3.42 -7.13
C LYS A 120 -8.86 -2.55 -6.24
N GLU A 121 -9.95 -3.11 -5.72
CA GLU A 121 -10.85 -2.41 -4.80
C GLU A 121 -10.08 -1.93 -3.56
N GLY A 122 -9.26 -2.80 -2.97
CA GLY A 122 -8.47 -2.47 -1.79
C GLY A 122 -7.49 -1.34 -2.04
N TRP A 123 -6.79 -1.34 -3.17
CA TRP A 123 -5.84 -0.30 -3.50
C TRP A 123 -6.51 1.05 -3.79
N VAL A 124 -7.64 1.06 -4.49
CA VAL A 124 -8.41 2.28 -4.71
C VAL A 124 -8.87 2.86 -3.37
N TYR A 125 -9.36 2.00 -2.48
CA TYR A 125 -9.82 2.45 -1.17
C TYR A 125 -8.67 2.99 -0.33
N MET A 126 -7.55 2.28 -0.27
CA MET A 126 -6.39 2.73 0.50
C MET A 126 -5.88 4.09 0.00
N LEU A 127 -5.78 4.26 -1.32
CA LEU A 127 -5.32 5.53 -1.88
C LEU A 127 -6.31 6.66 -1.64
N SER A 128 -7.61 6.36 -1.61
CA SER A 128 -8.62 7.35 -1.25
C SER A 128 -8.44 7.80 0.19
N CYS A 129 -8.19 6.85 1.10
CA CYS A 129 -7.93 7.15 2.51
C CYS A 129 -6.65 7.95 2.69
N LEU A 130 -5.58 7.58 1.98
CA LEU A 130 -4.30 8.28 2.03
C LEU A 130 -4.46 9.73 1.57
N LYS A 131 -5.14 9.93 0.45
CA LYS A 131 -5.40 11.27 -0.08
C LYS A 131 -6.20 12.13 0.91
N ALA A 132 -7.27 11.57 1.47
CA ALA A 132 -8.10 12.27 2.44
C ALA A 132 -7.30 12.66 3.69
N TYR A 133 -6.44 11.76 4.14
CA TYR A 133 -5.58 12.02 5.29
C TYR A 133 -4.56 13.13 5.01
N LEU A 134 -3.80 12.99 3.92
CA LEU A 134 -2.72 13.94 3.62
C LEU A 134 -3.22 15.32 3.24
N GLU A 135 -4.31 15.42 2.49
CA GLU A 135 -4.82 16.71 2.03
C GLU A 135 -5.75 17.39 3.02
N ASN A 136 -6.47 16.63 3.82
CA ASN A 136 -7.53 17.17 4.66
C ASN A 136 -7.52 16.68 6.12
N GLY A 137 -6.52 15.90 6.52
CA GLY A 137 -6.39 15.41 7.88
C GLY A 137 -7.45 14.39 8.31
N VAL A 138 -8.17 13.78 7.36
CA VAL A 138 -9.20 12.79 7.67
C VAL A 138 -8.52 11.48 8.05
N ASN A 139 -8.71 11.01 9.28
CA ASN A 139 -8.05 9.81 9.79
C ASN A 139 -9.02 8.73 10.27
N ASN A 140 -10.31 8.87 9.99
CA ASN A 140 -11.34 7.93 10.42
C ASN A 140 -12.06 7.25 9.25
N LEU A 141 -11.50 7.36 8.05
CA LEU A 141 -12.09 6.74 6.86
C LEU A 141 -11.67 5.29 6.70
N ARG A 142 -10.50 4.93 7.18
CA ARG A 142 -9.95 3.59 7.05
C ARG A 142 -10.85 2.54 7.71
N ALA A 143 -10.76 1.28 7.23
CA ALA A 143 -11.52 0.15 7.75
C ALA A 143 -13.05 0.30 7.67
N SER A 144 -13.52 1.18 6.78
CA SER A 144 -14.96 1.38 6.55
C SER A 144 -15.50 0.57 5.38
N LEU A 145 -14.62 -0.05 4.60
CA LEU A 145 -15.01 -0.91 3.48
C LEU A 145 -15.54 -2.24 4.03
N ILE A 146 -16.72 -2.62 3.58
CA ILE A 146 -17.37 -3.87 3.99
C ILE A 146 -17.32 -4.85 2.83
N HIS A 147 -16.88 -6.05 3.11
CA HIS A 147 -16.74 -7.13 2.13
C HIS A 147 -17.92 -8.08 2.15
#